data_698d9964c09cc9dac5561403a581f00c
#
_entry.id   698d9964c09cc9dac5561403a581f00c
#
_cell.length_a   1.000
_cell.length_b   1.000
_cell.length_c   1.000
_cell.angle_alpha   90.00
_cell.angle_beta   90.00
_cell.angle_gamma   90.00
#
_symmetry.space_group_name_H-M   'P 1'
#
loop_
_entity.id
_entity.type
_entity.pdbx_description
1 polymer ?
#
loop_
_entity_poly.entity_id
_entity_poly.type
_entity_poly.pdbx_seq_one_letter_code
_entity_poly.pdbx_strand_id
1 'polypeptide(L)'
;MEFKKFLSFAIFIIIIISSNNSVYSIEPDIFVQSTVNRASQALDDKFSKKEKIDKLKSIAKETVDIQGISFYTLGSYRKNLSDEQKKEYTKLFEQYFLKSFSSRLAEYSNPHIEVQSKKKLNENYTMVSSVLVETEMRPEVKIDWRIYTKNIE
;
A
#
# COMPACT_ATOMS: atom_id res chain seq x y z
N MET A 1 53.70 25.47 -1.54
CA MET A 1 52.71 25.75 -0.47
C MET A 1 51.28 25.81 -1.01
N GLU A 2 51.05 26.06 -2.28
CA GLU A 2 49.74 26.15 -2.95
C GLU A 2 49.05 24.78 -3.16
N PHE A 3 49.82 23.71 -3.43
CA PHE A 3 49.26 22.38 -3.69
C PHE A 3 48.55 21.75 -2.47
N LYS A 4 49.07 21.98 -1.25
CA LYS A 4 48.42 21.52 0.00
C LYS A 4 47.10 22.21 0.32
N LYS A 5 46.96 23.49 -0.05
CA LYS A 5 45.71 24.26 0.13
C LYS A 5 44.62 23.78 -0.84
N PHE A 6 45.03 23.45 -2.06
CA PHE A 6 44.09 22.92 -3.07
C PHE A 6 43.57 21.51 -2.70
N LEU A 7 44.46 20.64 -2.18
CA LEU A 7 44.08 19.31 -1.72
C LEU A 7 43.17 19.37 -0.50
N SER A 8 43.41 20.30 0.44
CA SER A 8 42.55 20.50 1.61
C SER A 8 41.16 21.02 1.24
N PHE A 9 41.06 21.88 0.22
CA PHE A 9 39.77 22.39 -0.28
C PHE A 9 38.98 21.31 -1.04
N ALA A 10 39.66 20.46 -1.84
CA ALA A 10 39.05 19.33 -2.52
C ALA A 10 38.49 18.28 -1.56
N ILE A 11 39.20 17.99 -0.45
CA ILE A 11 38.73 17.07 0.61
C ILE A 11 37.51 17.65 1.32
N PHE A 12 37.46 18.97 1.55
CA PHE A 12 36.31 19.62 2.18
C PHE A 12 35.04 19.58 1.30
N ILE A 13 35.19 19.71 -0.02
CA ILE A 13 34.07 19.58 -0.97
C ILE A 13 33.54 18.12 -1.03
N ILE A 14 34.41 17.12 -0.95
CA ILE A 14 34.02 15.71 -0.95
C ILE A 14 33.21 15.36 0.31
N ILE A 15 33.51 15.95 1.45
CA ILE A 15 32.77 15.71 2.71
C ILE A 15 31.34 16.30 2.66
N ILE A 16 31.12 17.38 1.91
CA ILE A 16 29.80 18.01 1.81
C ILE A 16 28.83 17.21 0.91
N ILE A 17 29.34 16.39 -0.01
CA ILE A 17 28.51 15.56 -0.92
C ILE A 17 28.00 14.28 -0.23
N SER A 18 28.53 13.92 0.94
CA SER A 18 28.28 12.64 1.61
C SER A 18 27.07 12.59 2.54
N SER A 19 26.23 13.59 2.59
CA SER A 19 25.14 13.60 3.55
C SER A 19 23.87 14.20 2.98
N ASN A 20 23.05 13.38 2.39
CA ASN A 20 21.59 13.54 2.39
C ASN A 20 20.92 12.36 1.64
N ASN A 21 21.11 11.14 2.11
CA ASN A 21 20.15 10.10 1.83
C ASN A 21 18.98 10.25 2.82
N SER A 22 18.21 11.30 2.65
CA SER A 22 16.89 11.35 3.26
C SER A 22 16.04 10.29 2.54
N VAL A 23 15.89 9.14 3.16
CA VAL A 23 14.86 8.18 2.74
C VAL A 23 13.52 8.87 3.00
N TYR A 24 12.95 9.51 1.98
CA TYR A 24 11.61 10.05 2.06
C TYR A 24 10.64 8.88 2.15
N SER A 25 10.14 8.63 3.34
CA SER A 25 8.96 7.79 3.51
C SER A 25 7.78 8.48 2.84
N ILE A 26 7.06 7.79 1.97
CA ILE A 26 5.84 8.32 1.36
C ILE A 26 4.81 8.52 2.48
N GLU A 27 4.23 9.73 2.55
CA GLU A 27 3.14 10.01 3.49
C GLU A 27 1.96 9.04 3.30
N PRO A 28 1.35 8.53 4.38
CA PRO A 28 0.29 7.53 4.30
C PRO A 28 -0.90 7.91 3.44
N ASP A 29 -1.35 9.15 3.47
CA ASP A 29 -2.44 9.67 2.63
C ASP A 29 -2.03 9.76 1.15
N ILE A 30 -0.80 10.15 0.85
CA ILE A 30 -0.26 10.14 -0.52
C ILE A 30 -0.18 8.71 -1.06
N PHE A 31 0.25 7.75 -0.23
CA PHE A 31 0.27 6.34 -0.60
C PHE A 31 -1.14 5.82 -0.94
N VAL A 32 -2.13 6.10 -0.08
CA VAL A 32 -3.52 5.71 -0.32
C VAL A 32 -4.06 6.40 -1.57
N GLN A 33 -3.83 7.72 -1.74
CA GLN A 33 -4.27 8.44 -2.93
C GLN A 33 -3.69 7.84 -4.22
N SER A 34 -2.41 7.52 -4.22
CA SER A 34 -1.77 6.84 -5.36
C SER A 34 -2.41 5.48 -5.64
N THR A 35 -2.67 4.70 -4.59
CA THR A 35 -3.26 3.36 -4.70
C THR A 35 -4.69 3.42 -5.25
N VAL A 36 -5.53 4.33 -4.75
CA VAL A 36 -6.91 4.47 -5.23
C VAL A 36 -6.97 5.02 -6.66
N ASN A 37 -6.07 5.93 -7.02
CA ASN A 37 -5.97 6.41 -8.40
C ASN A 37 -5.61 5.27 -9.38
N ARG A 38 -4.65 4.41 -9.01
CA ARG A 38 -4.31 3.22 -9.80
C ARG A 38 -5.48 2.26 -9.92
N ALA A 39 -6.22 2.03 -8.83
CA ALA A 39 -7.40 1.18 -8.82
C ALA A 39 -8.51 1.75 -9.70
N SER A 40 -8.79 3.05 -9.63
CA SER A 40 -9.78 3.72 -10.50
C SER A 40 -9.39 3.60 -11.97
N GLN A 41 -8.12 3.82 -12.32
CA GLN A 41 -7.64 3.64 -13.69
C GLN A 41 -7.76 2.19 -14.19
N ALA A 42 -7.55 1.20 -13.30
CA ALA A 42 -7.73 -0.20 -13.63
C ALA A 42 -9.19 -0.58 -13.88
N LEU A 43 -10.13 0.23 -13.41
CA LEU A 43 -11.59 0.04 -13.53
C LEU A 43 -12.21 0.84 -14.69
N ASP A 44 -11.39 1.48 -15.53
CA ASP A 44 -11.83 2.16 -16.75
C ASP A 44 -12.61 1.21 -17.67
N ASP A 45 -13.68 1.70 -18.28
CA ASP A 45 -14.59 0.93 -19.14
C ASP A 45 -13.96 0.40 -20.43
N LYS A 46 -12.80 0.93 -20.82
CA LYS A 46 -12.03 0.38 -21.96
C LYS A 46 -11.48 -1.02 -21.69
N PHE A 47 -11.40 -1.45 -20.42
CA PHE A 47 -10.88 -2.77 -20.06
C PHE A 47 -12.01 -3.80 -19.90
N SER A 48 -11.77 -5.00 -20.40
CA SER A 48 -12.62 -6.16 -20.13
C SER A 48 -12.62 -6.49 -18.63
N LYS A 49 -13.66 -7.18 -18.15
CA LYS A 49 -13.75 -7.61 -16.74
C LYS A 49 -12.51 -8.42 -16.32
N LYS A 50 -11.97 -9.26 -17.23
CA LYS A 50 -10.76 -10.03 -16.96
C LYS A 50 -9.54 -9.14 -16.74
N GLU A 51 -9.33 -8.14 -17.61
CA GLU A 51 -8.21 -7.19 -17.48
C GLU A 51 -8.33 -6.36 -16.21
N LYS A 52 -9.53 -5.89 -15.85
CA LYS A 52 -9.82 -5.20 -14.60
C LYS A 52 -9.38 -6.08 -13.40
N ILE A 53 -9.80 -7.35 -13.37
CA ILE A 53 -9.44 -8.31 -12.32
C ILE A 53 -7.92 -8.50 -12.22
N ASP A 54 -7.22 -8.71 -13.34
CA ASP A 54 -5.80 -8.98 -13.35
C ASP A 54 -5.00 -7.73 -12.87
N LYS A 55 -5.39 -6.54 -13.30
CA LYS A 55 -4.81 -5.26 -12.84
C LYS A 55 -5.02 -5.04 -11.33
N LEU A 56 -6.23 -5.26 -10.83
CA LEU A 56 -6.55 -5.12 -9.41
C LEU A 56 -5.79 -6.12 -8.53
N LYS A 57 -5.59 -7.36 -9.00
CA LYS A 57 -4.74 -8.34 -8.30
C LYS A 57 -3.30 -7.88 -8.20
N SER A 58 -2.74 -7.29 -9.26
CA SER A 58 -1.37 -6.77 -9.24
C SER A 58 -1.25 -5.64 -8.23
N ILE A 59 -2.17 -4.66 -8.27
CA ILE A 59 -2.19 -3.55 -7.31
C ILE A 59 -2.28 -4.07 -5.87
N ALA A 60 -3.19 -5.02 -5.60
CA ALA A 60 -3.34 -5.56 -4.25
C ALA A 60 -2.09 -6.29 -3.75
N LYS A 61 -1.42 -7.08 -4.61
CA LYS A 61 -0.16 -7.74 -4.25
C LYS A 61 0.98 -6.77 -3.91
N GLU A 62 1.00 -5.61 -4.53
CA GLU A 62 2.03 -4.60 -4.31
C GLU A 62 1.75 -3.73 -3.08
N THR A 63 0.48 -3.52 -2.73
CA THR A 63 0.09 -2.48 -1.76
C THR A 63 -0.53 -3.02 -0.48
N VAL A 64 -0.99 -4.27 -0.45
CA VAL A 64 -1.66 -4.88 0.70
C VAL A 64 -0.76 -5.92 1.37
N ASP A 65 -0.57 -5.81 2.67
CA ASP A 65 0.08 -6.85 3.48
C ASP A 65 -0.87 -8.05 3.67
N ILE A 66 -1.04 -8.83 2.60
CA ILE A 66 -1.94 -9.99 2.60
C ILE A 66 -1.49 -11.04 3.62
N GLN A 67 -0.18 -11.18 3.84
CA GLN A 67 0.37 -12.10 4.82
C GLN A 67 0.00 -11.67 6.25
N GLY A 68 0.22 -10.41 6.59
CA GLY A 68 -0.16 -9.87 7.90
C GLY A 68 -1.66 -9.99 8.16
N ILE A 69 -2.50 -9.70 7.16
CA ILE A 69 -3.95 -9.89 7.27
C ILE A 69 -4.30 -11.37 7.48
N SER A 70 -3.66 -12.30 6.78
CA SER A 70 -3.91 -13.73 6.96
C SER A 70 -3.61 -14.19 8.40
N PHE A 71 -2.50 -13.75 8.97
CA PHE A 71 -2.17 -14.03 10.37
C PHE A 71 -3.14 -13.38 11.35
N TYR A 72 -3.61 -12.18 11.05
CA TYR A 72 -4.63 -11.51 11.86
C TYR A 72 -5.94 -12.29 11.87
N THR A 73 -6.38 -12.79 10.72
CA THR A 73 -7.64 -13.56 10.58
C THR A 73 -7.59 -14.93 11.28
N LEU A 74 -6.41 -15.52 11.44
CA LEU A 74 -6.22 -16.74 12.25
C LEU A 74 -6.51 -16.51 13.73
N GLY A 75 -6.37 -15.27 14.22
CA GLY A 75 -6.63 -14.95 15.63
C GLY A 75 -5.83 -15.82 16.61
N SER A 76 -6.52 -16.40 17.59
CA SER A 76 -5.91 -17.28 18.61
C SER A 76 -5.50 -18.65 18.04
N TYR A 77 -6.13 -19.13 16.98
CA TYR A 77 -5.82 -20.44 16.37
C TYR A 77 -4.37 -20.54 15.91
N ARG A 78 -3.74 -19.42 15.50
CA ARG A 78 -2.33 -19.38 15.07
C ARG A 78 -1.36 -19.96 16.10
N LYS A 79 -1.72 -19.98 17.39
CA LYS A 79 -0.86 -20.52 18.47
C LYS A 79 -0.75 -22.05 18.42
N ASN A 80 -1.77 -22.71 17.88
CA ASN A 80 -1.89 -24.18 17.87
C ASN A 80 -1.58 -24.79 16.49
N LEU A 81 -1.27 -23.98 15.49
CA LEU A 81 -0.93 -24.45 14.16
C LEU A 81 0.58 -24.63 13.99
N SER A 82 0.97 -25.68 13.26
CA SER A 82 2.36 -25.86 12.81
C SER A 82 2.73 -24.76 11.80
N ASP A 83 4.01 -24.61 11.51
CA ASP A 83 4.48 -23.62 10.54
C ASP A 83 4.04 -23.99 9.11
N GLU A 84 3.95 -25.28 8.78
CA GLU A 84 3.41 -25.79 7.54
C GLU A 84 1.93 -25.41 7.37
N GLN A 85 1.12 -25.61 8.43
CA GLN A 85 -0.30 -25.24 8.42
C GLN A 85 -0.50 -23.73 8.27
N LYS A 86 0.31 -22.91 8.94
CA LYS A 86 0.29 -21.44 8.79
C LYS A 86 0.64 -21.04 7.36
N LYS A 87 1.66 -21.66 6.76
CA LYS A 87 2.08 -21.40 5.39
C LYS A 87 1.00 -21.78 4.38
N GLU A 88 0.39 -22.96 4.56
CA GLU A 88 -0.73 -23.40 3.70
C GLU A 88 -1.92 -22.45 3.82
N TYR A 89 -2.30 -22.09 5.05
CA TYR A 89 -3.39 -21.14 5.30
C TYR A 89 -3.12 -19.81 4.60
N THR A 90 -1.92 -19.24 4.75
CA THR A 90 -1.56 -17.96 4.12
C THR A 90 -1.67 -18.04 2.59
N LYS A 91 -1.23 -19.14 1.98
CA LYS A 91 -1.35 -19.36 0.54
C LYS A 91 -2.81 -19.42 0.08
N LEU A 92 -3.66 -20.16 0.81
CA LEU A 92 -5.08 -20.27 0.50
C LEU A 92 -5.81 -18.94 0.73
N PHE A 93 -5.46 -18.23 1.81
CA PHE A 93 -6.00 -16.91 2.11
C PHE A 93 -5.65 -15.89 1.02
N GLU A 94 -4.40 -15.85 0.55
CA GLU A 94 -4.00 -14.96 -0.57
C GLU A 94 -4.86 -15.23 -1.82
N GLN A 95 -5.02 -16.48 -2.20
CA GLN A 95 -5.83 -16.86 -3.37
C GLN A 95 -7.29 -16.41 -3.20
N TYR A 96 -7.87 -16.67 -2.04
CA TYR A 96 -9.24 -16.27 -1.71
C TYR A 96 -9.40 -14.74 -1.70
N PHE A 97 -8.49 -14.04 -1.02
CA PHE A 97 -8.50 -12.60 -0.91
C PHE A 97 -8.41 -11.94 -2.30
N LEU A 98 -7.41 -12.31 -3.08
CA LEU A 98 -7.21 -11.72 -4.41
C LEU A 98 -8.39 -11.99 -5.35
N LYS A 99 -8.95 -13.20 -5.30
CA LYS A 99 -10.14 -13.55 -6.10
C LYS A 99 -11.36 -12.74 -5.67
N SER A 100 -11.67 -12.75 -4.37
CA SER A 100 -12.86 -12.10 -3.82
C SER A 100 -12.81 -10.59 -3.99
N PHE A 101 -11.68 -9.96 -3.62
CA PHE A 101 -11.44 -8.53 -3.70
C PHE A 101 -11.54 -8.02 -5.15
N SER A 102 -10.74 -8.62 -6.06
CA SER A 102 -10.68 -8.15 -7.44
C SER A 102 -11.98 -8.38 -8.20
N SER A 103 -12.66 -9.50 -7.97
CA SER A 103 -13.94 -9.78 -8.65
C SER A 103 -15.05 -8.80 -8.25
N ARG A 104 -15.10 -8.44 -6.96
CA ARG A 104 -16.09 -7.46 -6.46
C ARG A 104 -15.82 -6.06 -6.98
N LEU A 105 -14.57 -5.62 -6.95
CA LEU A 105 -14.21 -4.31 -7.47
C LEU A 105 -14.34 -4.20 -8.98
N ALA A 106 -14.08 -5.26 -9.74
CA ALA A 106 -14.23 -5.25 -11.20
C ALA A 106 -15.67 -5.04 -11.69
N GLU A 107 -16.65 -5.05 -10.78
CA GLU A 107 -18.04 -4.72 -11.10
C GLU A 107 -18.32 -3.20 -11.09
N TYR A 108 -17.36 -2.39 -10.63
CA TYR A 108 -17.45 -0.95 -10.71
C TYR A 108 -16.92 -0.46 -12.06
N SER A 109 -17.53 0.62 -12.55
CA SER A 109 -17.12 1.34 -13.76
C SER A 109 -16.76 2.75 -13.37
N ASN A 110 -15.56 3.20 -13.69
CA ASN A 110 -15.07 4.55 -13.44
C ASN A 110 -15.38 5.05 -12.00
N PRO A 111 -15.02 4.29 -10.94
CA PRO A 111 -15.36 4.68 -9.57
C PRO A 111 -14.62 5.96 -9.18
N HIS A 112 -15.32 6.86 -8.50
CA HIS A 112 -14.74 8.03 -7.88
C HIS A 112 -14.45 7.75 -6.41
N ILE A 113 -13.17 7.80 -6.02
CA ILE A 113 -12.73 7.55 -4.65
C ILE A 113 -12.02 8.80 -4.13
N GLU A 114 -12.47 9.33 -3.00
CA GLU A 114 -11.92 10.51 -2.35
C GLU A 114 -11.21 10.14 -1.06
N VAL A 115 -9.96 10.54 -0.92
CA VAL A 115 -9.24 10.47 0.36
C VAL A 115 -9.65 11.67 1.19
N GLN A 116 -10.23 11.43 2.37
CA GLN A 116 -10.85 12.47 3.19
C GLN A 116 -9.99 12.92 4.36
N SER A 117 -9.38 11.96 5.09
CA SER A 117 -8.65 12.28 6.31
C SER A 117 -7.57 11.27 6.63
N LYS A 118 -6.59 11.68 7.44
CA LYS A 118 -5.63 10.79 8.08
C LYS A 118 -5.58 11.03 9.59
N LYS A 119 -5.38 9.96 10.36
CA LYS A 119 -5.22 9.98 11.81
C LYS A 119 -4.10 9.06 12.22
N LYS A 120 -3.07 9.58 12.87
CA LYS A 120 -2.00 8.78 13.47
C LYS A 120 -2.57 7.98 14.64
N LEU A 121 -2.43 6.66 14.60
CA LEU A 121 -2.87 5.75 15.67
C LEU A 121 -1.77 5.51 16.70
N ASN A 122 -0.53 5.35 16.23
CA ASN A 122 0.69 5.24 17.04
C ASN A 122 1.91 5.53 16.15
N GLU A 123 3.11 5.24 16.64
CA GLU A 123 4.35 5.53 15.89
C GLU A 123 4.43 4.85 14.51
N ASN A 124 3.89 3.64 14.40
CA ASN A 124 4.00 2.82 13.20
C ASN A 124 2.72 2.73 12.37
N TYR A 125 1.58 3.19 12.89
CA TYR A 125 0.29 3.03 12.22
C TYR A 125 -0.44 4.35 12.05
N THR A 126 -0.90 4.58 10.84
CA THR A 126 -1.80 5.69 10.48
C THR A 126 -3.07 5.12 9.86
N MET A 127 -4.22 5.61 10.28
CA MET A 127 -5.49 5.38 9.62
C MET A 127 -5.70 6.48 8.59
N VAL A 128 -5.99 6.09 7.36
CA VAL A 128 -6.44 6.98 6.29
C VAL A 128 -7.84 6.58 5.92
N SER A 129 -8.76 7.55 5.88
CA SER A 129 -10.15 7.30 5.50
C SER A 129 -10.41 7.81 4.10
N SER A 130 -11.10 7.03 3.30
CA SER A 130 -11.57 7.39 1.97
C SER A 130 -13.02 6.99 1.77
N VAL A 131 -13.63 7.57 0.75
CA VAL A 131 -15.03 7.31 0.38
C VAL A 131 -15.08 6.95 -1.09
N LEU A 132 -15.68 5.81 -1.39
CA LEU A 132 -16.18 5.54 -2.73
C LEU A 132 -17.53 6.25 -2.86
N VAL A 133 -17.54 7.27 -3.70
CA VAL A 133 -18.72 8.16 -3.86
C VAL A 133 -19.91 7.39 -4.41
N GLU A 134 -21.07 7.68 -3.90
CA GLU A 134 -22.32 7.08 -4.34
C GLU A 134 -22.60 7.33 -5.83
N THR A 135 -23.34 6.42 -6.43
CA THR A 135 -23.90 6.54 -7.77
C THR A 135 -25.39 6.27 -7.72
N GLU A 136 -26.13 6.54 -8.80
CA GLU A 136 -27.56 6.20 -8.88
C GLU A 136 -27.86 4.73 -8.57
N MET A 137 -26.90 3.84 -8.79
CA MET A 137 -27.06 2.37 -8.63
C MET A 137 -26.45 1.82 -7.34
N ARG A 138 -25.59 2.58 -6.65
CA ARG A 138 -24.81 2.06 -5.51
C ARG A 138 -24.63 3.13 -4.43
N PRO A 139 -24.82 2.77 -3.15
CA PRO A 139 -24.61 3.71 -2.05
C PRO A 139 -23.12 4.04 -1.86
N GLU A 140 -22.87 5.11 -1.14
CA GLU A 140 -21.55 5.47 -0.63
C GLU A 140 -20.94 4.31 0.18
N VAL A 141 -19.62 4.08 -0.01
CA VAL A 141 -18.87 3.10 0.78
C VAL A 141 -17.69 3.79 1.45
N LYS A 142 -17.65 3.77 2.78
CA LYS A 142 -16.49 4.23 3.55
C LYS A 142 -15.44 3.15 3.60
N ILE A 143 -14.18 3.55 3.38
CA ILE A 143 -13.02 2.65 3.36
C ILE A 143 -11.96 3.20 4.28
N ASP A 144 -11.61 2.45 5.33
CA ASP A 144 -10.53 2.80 6.25
C ASP A 144 -9.29 1.96 5.94
N TRP A 145 -8.17 2.64 5.71
CA TRP A 145 -6.88 2.07 5.38
C TRP A 145 -5.97 2.15 6.59
N ARG A 146 -5.55 1.02 7.12
CA ARG A 146 -4.55 0.98 8.18
C ARG A 146 -3.16 0.83 7.58
N ILE A 147 -2.43 1.93 7.51
CA ILE A 147 -1.11 2.00 6.91
C ILE A 147 -0.05 1.78 7.96
N TYR A 148 0.86 0.84 7.69
CA TYR A 148 2.05 0.59 8.48
C TYR A 148 3.24 1.33 7.88
N THR A 149 3.90 2.15 8.67
CA THR A 149 5.15 2.84 8.30
C THR A 149 6.27 2.29 9.17
N LYS A 150 7.28 1.69 8.55
CA LYS A 150 8.48 1.26 9.25
C LYS A 150 9.45 2.45 9.31
N ASN A 151 9.73 2.94 10.50
CA ASN A 151 10.86 3.85 10.69
C ASN A 151 12.15 3.04 10.48
N ILE A 152 12.92 3.40 9.46
CA ILE A 152 14.28 2.88 9.25
C ILE A 152 15.18 3.83 10.02
N GLU A 153 15.60 3.42 11.22
CA GLU A 153 16.69 4.05 11.98
C GLU A 153 18.03 3.74 11.31
#